data_4c0517168ecda3fea962390c7c294ce9
#
_entry.id   4c0517168ecda3fea962390c7c294ce9
#
_cell.length_a   1.000
_cell.length_b   1.000
_cell.length_c   1.000
_cell.angle_alpha   90.00
_cell.angle_beta   90.00
_cell.angle_gamma   90.00
#
_symmetry.space_group_name_H-M   'P 1'
#
loop_
_entity.id
_entity.type
_entity.pdbx_description
1 polymer ?
#
loop_
_entity_poly.entity_id
_entity_poly.type
_entity_poly.pdbx_seq_one_letter_code
_entity_poly.pdbx_strand_id
1 'polypeptide(L)' 'MGERFIYVFSKEDKKKIESIGCKLYKSDDKNSIYIFIATKADIMRFDNENNHPDYILSDIISL' A
#
# COMPACT_ATOMS: atom_id res chain seq x y z
N MET A 1 7.76 16.20 1.34
CA MET A 1 7.67 15.24 0.39
C MET A 1 7.86 13.86 0.91
N GLY A 2 6.94 13.17 1.37
CA GLY A 2 7.08 11.87 1.91
C GLY A 2 6.15 10.85 1.29
N GLU A 3 5.60 11.18 0.13
CA GLU A 3 4.70 10.25 -0.51
C GLU A 3 5.47 9.18 -1.27
N ARG A 4 5.03 7.94 -1.09
CA ARG A 4 5.62 6.80 -1.77
C ARG A 4 4.52 5.89 -2.27
N PHE A 5 4.87 5.04 -3.21
CA PHE A 5 3.94 4.07 -3.75
C PHE A 5 4.11 2.74 -3.05
N ILE A 6 2.98 2.15 -2.67
CA ILE A 6 2.96 0.86 -2.00
C ILE A 6 2.27 -0.12 -2.92
N TYR A 7 2.96 -1.23 -3.20
CA TYR A 7 2.43 -2.29 -4.04
C TYR A 7 2.03 -3.45 -3.15
N VAL A 8 0.80 -3.90 -3.26
CA VAL A 8 0.33 -5.12 -2.58
C VAL A 8 -0.23 -6.07 -3.62
N PHE A 9 -0.15 -7.35 -3.31
CA PHE A 9 -0.46 -8.39 -4.29
C PHE A 9 -1.56 -9.34 -3.85
N SER A 10 -2.35 -8.95 -2.85
CA SER A 10 -3.50 -9.73 -2.43
C SER A 10 -4.61 -8.80 -1.96
N LYS A 11 -5.85 -9.29 -2.03
CA LYS A 11 -6.99 -8.52 -1.55
C LYS A 11 -6.96 -8.36 -0.05
N GLU A 12 -6.39 -9.32 0.65
CA GLU A 12 -6.27 -9.24 2.10
C GLU A 12 -5.39 -8.08 2.51
N ASP A 13 -4.23 -7.96 1.88
CA ASP A 13 -3.32 -6.85 2.16
C ASP A 13 -3.91 -5.52 1.70
N LYS A 14 -4.62 -5.53 0.58
CA LYS A 14 -5.33 -4.35 0.11
C LYS A 14 -6.28 -3.83 1.19
N LYS A 15 -7.07 -4.72 1.78
CA LYS A 15 -8.02 -4.32 2.82
C LYS A 15 -7.32 -3.77 4.05
N LYS A 16 -6.20 -4.35 4.43
CA LYS A 16 -5.43 -3.87 5.57
C LYS A 16 -4.94 -2.44 5.34
N ILE A 17 -4.43 -2.17 4.16
CA ILE A 17 -3.94 -0.84 3.83
C ILE A 17 -5.07 0.16 3.72
N GLU A 18 -6.21 -0.24 3.16
CA GLU A 18 -7.38 0.62 3.11
C GLU A 18 -7.88 1.00 4.50
N SER A 19 -7.83 0.07 5.43
CA SER A 19 -8.30 0.34 6.79
C SER A 19 -7.39 1.30 7.54
N ILE A 20 -6.15 1.42 7.13
CA ILE A 20 -5.22 2.38 7.72
C ILE A 20 -5.48 3.79 7.19
N GLY A 21 -6.14 3.89 6.04
CA GLY A 21 -6.53 5.17 5.49
C GLY A 21 -5.70 5.62 4.29
N CYS A 22 -4.93 4.74 3.71
CA CYS A 22 -4.17 5.08 2.51
C CYS A 22 -5.07 5.18 1.30
N LYS A 23 -4.68 6.04 0.37
CA LYS A 23 -5.44 6.28 -0.83
C LYS A 23 -5.03 5.28 -1.92
N LEU A 24 -6.01 4.60 -2.49
CA LEU A 24 -5.76 3.71 -3.63
C LEU A 24 -5.45 4.56 -4.86
N TYR A 25 -4.32 4.29 -5.48
CA TYR A 25 -3.90 4.99 -6.68
C TYR A 25 -4.32 4.22 -7.93
N LYS A 26 -4.07 2.92 -7.95
CA LYS A 26 -4.39 2.09 -9.10
C LYS A 26 -4.64 0.66 -8.65
N SER A 27 -5.53 -0.03 -9.33
CA SER A 27 -5.80 -1.43 -9.01
C SER A 27 -5.90 -2.24 -10.29
N ASP A 28 -5.41 -3.46 -10.22
CA ASP A 28 -5.50 -4.41 -11.32
C ASP A 28 -5.99 -5.73 -10.72
N ASP A 29 -7.30 -5.91 -10.69
CA ASP A 29 -7.91 -7.11 -10.11
C ASP A 29 -7.52 -8.38 -10.86
N LYS A 30 -7.28 -8.25 -12.15
CA LYS A 30 -6.93 -9.39 -12.98
C LYS A 30 -5.60 -10.00 -12.56
N ASN A 31 -4.65 -9.16 -12.22
CA ASN A 31 -3.32 -9.61 -11.80
C ASN A 31 -3.12 -9.51 -10.30
N SER A 32 -4.15 -9.09 -9.56
CA SER A 32 -4.10 -8.93 -8.11
C SER A 32 -3.00 -7.98 -7.68
N ILE A 33 -2.88 -6.87 -8.39
CA ILE A 33 -1.91 -5.83 -8.07
C ILE A 33 -2.65 -4.57 -7.65
N TYR A 34 -2.30 -4.03 -6.50
CA TYR A 34 -2.94 -2.84 -5.98
C TYR A 34 -1.86 -1.85 -5.55
N ILE A 35 -2.00 -0.60 -5.98
CA ILE A 35 -1.01 0.43 -5.72
C ILE A 35 -1.65 1.54 -4.92
N PHE A 36 -1.05 1.86 -3.78
CA PHE A 36 -1.53 2.91 -2.91
C PHE A 36 -0.49 4.02 -2.81
N ILE A 37 -0.96 5.21 -2.48
CA ILE A 37 -0.08 6.31 -2.14
C ILE A 37 -0.07 6.42 -0.61
N ALA A 38 1.12 6.43 -0.03
CA ALA A 38 1.26 6.51 1.41
C ALA A 38 2.25 7.60 1.78
N THR A 39 1.98 8.29 2.87
CA THR A 39 2.91 9.25 3.45
C THR A 39 3.85 8.51 4.40
N LYS A 40 4.89 9.22 4.85
CA LYS A 40 5.79 8.66 5.84
C LYS A 40 5.05 8.25 7.11
N ALA A 41 4.05 9.04 7.51
CA ALA A 41 3.24 8.73 8.69
C ALA A 41 2.45 7.44 8.49
N ASP A 42 1.93 7.22 7.30
CA ASP A 42 1.20 5.99 6.99
C ASP A 42 2.12 4.78 7.06
N ILE A 43 3.33 4.92 6.55
CA ILE A 43 4.31 3.84 6.57
C ILE A 43 4.67 3.47 8.01
N MET A 44 4.81 4.47 8.87
CA MET A 44 5.07 4.23 10.27
C MET A 44 3.92 3.49 10.96
N ARG A 45 2.70 3.76 10.55
CA ARG A 45 1.54 3.03 11.05
C ARG A 45 1.59 1.56 10.66
N PHE A 46 2.02 1.27 9.42
CA PHE A 46 2.17 -0.13 8.99
C PHE A 46 3.14 -0.88 9.89
N ASP A 47 4.25 -0.25 10.22
CA ASP A 47 5.28 -0.90 11.03
C ASP A 47 4.84 -1.16 12.46
N ASN A 48 3.86 -0.37 12.94
CA ASN A 48 3.36 -0.52 14.30
C ASN A 48 2.17 -1.46 14.42
N GLU A 49 1.63 -1.93 13.30
CA GLU A 49 0.50 -2.84 13.32
C GLU A 49 0.95 -4.26 13.66
N ASN A 50 0.22 -4.93 14.54
CA ASN A 50 0.52 -6.31 14.88
C ASN A 50 0.36 -7.23 13.68
N ASN A 51 -0.52 -6.84 12.79
CA ASN A 51 -0.90 -7.63 11.62
C ASN A 51 -0.54 -6.84 10.38
N HIS A 52 0.70 -6.36 10.32
CA HIS A 52 1.03 -5.44 9.26
C HIS A 52 0.99 -6.13 7.90
N PRO A 53 0.55 -5.42 6.85
CA PRO A 53 0.42 -6.02 5.53
C PRO A 53 1.77 -6.25 4.87
N ASP A 54 1.80 -7.21 3.95
CA ASP A 54 2.96 -7.41 3.10
C ASP A 54 2.88 -6.43 1.95
N TYR A 55 3.92 -5.65 1.77
CA TYR A 55 3.94 -4.65 0.70
C TYR A 55 5.35 -4.40 0.21
N ILE A 56 5.43 -3.85 -1.00
CA ILE A 56 6.69 -3.39 -1.57
C ILE A 56 6.63 -1.88 -1.67
N LEU A 57 7.63 -1.22 -1.16
CA LEU A 57 7.72 0.23 -1.18
C LEU A 57 8.51 0.67 -2.39
N SER A 58 7.99 1.64 -3.13
CA SER A 58 8.65 2.15 -4.31
C SER A 58 8.47 3.66 -4.43
N ASP A 59 9.48 4.33 -4.93
CA ASP A 59 9.42 5.76 -5.22
C ASP A 59 8.95 6.03 -6.63
N ILE A 60 8.89 4.99 -7.45
CA ILE A 60 8.58 5.12 -8.87
C ILE A 60 7.50 4.12 -9.25
N ILE A 61 6.52 4.57 -10.02
CA ILE A 61 5.52 3.69 -10.60
C ILE A 61 5.99 3.29 -11.99
N SER A 62 6.07 1.99 -12.22
CA SER A 62 6.38 1.46 -13.54
C SER A 62 5.30 0.48 -13.97
N LEU A 63 4.21 1.04 -14.39
CA LEU A 63 3.10 0.26 -14.94
C LEU A 63 2.91 0.57 -16.39
#